data_8717d89a71fc8d5760228d2e34ebdc85
#
_entry.id   8717d89a71fc8d5760228d2e34ebdc85
#
_cell.length_a   1.000
_cell.length_b   1.000
_cell.length_c   1.000
_cell.angle_alpha   90.00
_cell.angle_beta   90.00
_cell.angle_gamma   90.00
#
_symmetry.space_group_name_H-M   'P 1'
#
loop_
_entity.id
_entity.type
_entity.pdbx_description
1 polymer ?
#
loop_
_entity_poly.entity_id
_entity_poly.type
_entity_poly.pdbx_seq_one_letter_code
_entity_poly.pdbx_strand_id
1 'polypeptide(L)'
;MIERGRHRAPGRHARPKSKQGPIAALAITAALIFGVGFNGSAYSIDFKAEPVAVDATALIQDEAAFVDVKELDPNVLFVAAEVEIPYEVSETQDPQMAQGTRVVQQPGTTGEAVVTYAVRVLNGVEVARTEVSRSVNRDPIPEVAIAGSGDPNTIASQLKKAEVGIKSIEQSKIFTELYIKATYSWGADQFQCIDKLWEKESNWRYTADNPTSSAYGIPQALPGSRMASIASDWETNPATQIKWGAQYISERYTTPCAAYEKALTRGWY
;
A
#
# COMPACT_ATOMS: atom_id res chain seq x y z
N MET A 1 17.23 -24.28 56.99
CA MET A 1 18.16 -24.96 56.07
C MET A 1 17.36 -25.37 54.86
N ILE A 2 17.47 -24.63 53.74
CA ILE A 2 16.86 -24.97 52.48
C ILE A 2 17.97 -24.84 51.41
N GLU A 3 18.31 -26.00 50.86
CA GLU A 3 19.34 -26.12 49.80
C GLU A 3 18.85 -25.55 48.48
N ARG A 4 19.67 -24.71 47.87
CA ARG A 4 19.47 -24.20 46.52
C ARG A 4 20.09 -25.18 45.50
N GLY A 5 19.22 -25.85 44.72
CA GLY A 5 19.61 -26.62 43.56
C GLY A 5 20.15 -25.74 42.42
N ARG A 6 21.37 -25.99 41.96
CA ARG A 6 21.98 -25.35 40.80
C ARG A 6 21.54 -26.09 39.53
N HIS A 7 20.82 -25.42 38.66
CA HIS A 7 20.55 -25.93 37.31
C HIS A 7 21.76 -25.74 36.41
N ARG A 8 22.27 -26.87 35.91
CA ARG A 8 23.32 -26.95 34.88
C ARG A 8 22.73 -26.55 33.51
N ALA A 9 23.42 -25.68 32.78
CA ALA A 9 23.10 -25.31 31.39
C ALA A 9 23.41 -26.48 30.42
N PRO A 10 22.61 -26.69 29.36
CA PRO A 10 22.85 -27.74 28.37
C PRO A 10 24.04 -27.40 27.46
N GLY A 11 24.84 -28.40 27.14
CA GLY A 11 26.06 -28.30 26.35
C GLY A 11 25.83 -27.89 24.90
N ARG A 12 26.73 -27.08 24.39
CA ARG A 12 26.82 -26.72 22.99
C ARG A 12 27.20 -27.92 22.14
N HIS A 13 26.30 -28.38 21.28
CA HIS A 13 26.63 -29.33 20.22
C HIS A 13 27.50 -28.63 19.16
N ALA A 14 28.71 -29.22 18.94
CA ALA A 14 29.64 -28.81 17.90
C ALA A 14 29.03 -29.11 16.50
N ARG A 15 29.01 -28.12 15.61
CA ARG A 15 28.66 -28.33 14.21
C ARG A 15 29.75 -29.12 13.48
N PRO A 16 29.40 -30.10 12.62
CA PRO A 16 30.36 -30.78 11.78
C PRO A 16 30.97 -29.83 10.75
N LYS A 17 32.27 -29.85 10.57
CA LYS A 17 33.01 -29.12 9.52
C LYS A 17 32.72 -29.77 8.17
N SER A 18 32.07 -29.02 7.24
CA SER A 18 31.93 -29.44 5.85
C SER A 18 33.30 -29.36 5.14
N LYS A 19 33.67 -30.45 4.46
CA LYS A 19 34.83 -30.47 3.56
C LYS A 19 34.43 -29.73 2.28
N GLN A 20 34.99 -28.55 2.04
CA GLN A 20 34.86 -27.85 0.79
C GLN A 20 35.69 -28.56 -0.27
N GLY A 21 35.02 -29.13 -1.28
CA GLY A 21 35.64 -29.56 -2.53
C GLY A 21 35.84 -28.34 -3.48
N PRO A 22 36.66 -28.48 -4.54
CA PRO A 22 36.98 -27.37 -5.39
C PRO A 22 35.75 -26.86 -6.16
N ILE A 23 35.44 -25.57 -5.99
CA ILE A 23 34.38 -24.85 -6.70
C ILE A 23 34.85 -24.59 -8.12
N ALA A 24 34.21 -25.22 -9.11
CA ALA A 24 34.41 -24.86 -10.50
C ALA A 24 33.59 -23.59 -10.80
N ALA A 25 34.25 -22.44 -10.83
CA ALA A 25 33.64 -21.19 -11.23
C ALA A 25 33.42 -21.18 -12.77
N LEU A 26 32.17 -21.28 -13.18
CA LEU A 26 31.77 -21.06 -14.57
C LEU A 26 31.53 -19.56 -14.75
N ALA A 27 32.46 -18.87 -15.45
CA ALA A 27 32.30 -17.47 -15.80
C ALA A 27 31.29 -17.34 -16.94
N ILE A 28 30.10 -16.81 -16.65
CA ILE A 28 29.10 -16.50 -17.68
C ILE A 28 29.33 -15.05 -18.12
N THR A 29 29.75 -14.87 -19.34
CA THR A 29 29.90 -13.56 -19.99
C THR A 29 28.50 -13.08 -20.41
N ALA A 30 28.01 -11.97 -19.84
CA ALA A 30 26.76 -11.36 -20.25
C ALA A 30 26.85 -10.84 -21.69
N ALA A 31 26.03 -11.38 -22.59
CA ALA A 31 25.86 -10.87 -23.93
C ALA A 31 24.67 -9.91 -23.98
N LEU A 32 24.87 -8.71 -24.52
CA LEU A 32 23.83 -7.73 -24.81
C LEU A 32 22.83 -8.32 -25.84
N ILE A 33 21.57 -8.45 -25.42
CA ILE A 33 20.49 -8.90 -26.32
C ILE A 33 19.58 -7.71 -26.62
N PHE A 34 19.51 -7.32 -27.91
CA PHE A 34 18.53 -6.33 -28.39
C PHE A 34 17.19 -7.03 -28.63
N GLY A 35 16.18 -6.68 -27.83
CA GLY A 35 14.81 -7.08 -28.08
C GLY A 35 14.17 -6.14 -29.12
N VAL A 36 13.71 -6.65 -30.24
CA VAL A 36 12.92 -5.90 -31.23
C VAL A 36 11.44 -6.06 -30.84
N GLY A 37 10.85 -5.01 -30.26
CA GLY A 37 9.42 -4.95 -30.00
C GLY A 37 8.63 -4.73 -31.30
N PHE A 38 7.48 -5.39 -31.41
CA PHE A 38 6.53 -5.19 -32.51
C PHE A 38 5.89 -3.80 -32.42
N ASN A 39 6.54 -2.78 -32.86
CA ASN A 39 6.04 -1.43 -33.18
C ASN A 39 7.18 -0.41 -33.40
N GLY A 40 8.31 -0.85 -33.94
CA GLY A 40 9.31 0.08 -34.54
C GLY A 40 10.00 1.07 -33.57
N SER A 41 9.90 0.91 -32.26
CA SER A 41 10.66 1.71 -31.28
C SER A 41 11.68 0.83 -30.59
N ALA A 42 12.95 1.12 -30.81
CA ALA A 42 14.06 0.46 -30.14
C ALA A 42 14.15 0.98 -28.69
N TYR A 43 13.85 0.13 -27.72
CA TYR A 43 14.19 0.38 -26.32
C TYR A 43 15.55 -0.25 -26.03
N SER A 44 16.53 0.57 -25.71
CA SER A 44 17.78 0.10 -25.13
C SER A 44 17.55 -0.16 -23.63
N ILE A 45 17.47 -1.42 -23.24
CA ILE A 45 17.46 -1.79 -21.81
C ILE A 45 18.92 -1.98 -21.41
N ASP A 46 19.43 -1.07 -20.60
CA ASP A 46 20.78 -1.11 -20.06
C ASP A 46 20.79 -2.12 -18.90
N PHE A 47 21.10 -3.38 -19.21
CA PHE A 47 21.32 -4.41 -18.19
C PHE A 47 22.74 -4.27 -17.63
N LYS A 48 22.87 -3.64 -16.47
CA LYS A 48 24.04 -3.85 -15.61
C LYS A 48 23.90 -5.21 -14.92
N ALA A 49 24.17 -6.29 -15.62
CA ALA A 49 24.30 -7.60 -14.99
C ALA A 49 25.77 -7.79 -14.60
N GLU A 50 26.05 -7.71 -13.30
CA GLU A 50 27.29 -8.28 -12.77
C GLU A 50 27.16 -9.81 -12.83
N PRO A 51 28.26 -10.55 -13.17
CA PRO A 51 28.21 -12.01 -13.24
C PRO A 51 27.99 -12.56 -11.82
N VAL A 52 26.80 -13.08 -11.55
CA VAL A 52 26.52 -13.84 -10.34
C VAL A 52 27.03 -15.27 -10.57
N ALA A 53 28.00 -15.67 -9.77
CA ALA A 53 28.45 -17.07 -9.74
C ALA A 53 27.32 -17.93 -9.16
N VAL A 54 26.62 -18.68 -10.01
CA VAL A 54 25.60 -19.64 -9.58
C VAL A 54 26.33 -20.92 -9.16
N ASP A 55 26.20 -21.29 -7.88
CA ASP A 55 26.67 -22.58 -7.38
C ASP A 55 25.81 -23.69 -8.02
N ALA A 56 26.38 -24.40 -8.99
CA ALA A 56 25.71 -25.49 -9.70
C ALA A 56 25.24 -26.63 -8.75
N THR A 57 25.74 -26.68 -7.52
CA THR A 57 25.32 -27.65 -6.51
C THR A 57 23.99 -27.33 -5.83
N ALA A 58 23.53 -26.06 -5.89
CA ALA A 58 22.22 -25.66 -5.34
C ALA A 58 21.04 -26.06 -6.25
N LEU A 59 21.29 -26.37 -7.52
CA LEU A 59 20.27 -26.77 -8.50
C LEU A 59 19.90 -28.26 -8.46
N ILE A 60 20.54 -29.07 -7.59
CA ILE A 60 20.40 -30.54 -7.58
C ILE A 60 19.63 -31.03 -6.33
N GLN A 61 18.75 -30.23 -5.73
CA GLN A 61 17.98 -30.69 -4.55
C GLN A 61 16.60 -31.28 -4.89
N ASP A 62 16.25 -31.40 -6.17
CA ASP A 62 15.03 -32.13 -6.57
C ASP A 62 15.43 -33.43 -7.26
N GLU A 63 15.28 -34.56 -6.57
CA GLU A 63 15.66 -35.92 -7.02
C GLU A 63 14.94 -36.42 -8.28
N ALA A 64 14.08 -35.59 -8.91
CA ALA A 64 13.22 -36.01 -10.03
C ALA A 64 13.74 -35.60 -11.43
N ALA A 65 14.85 -34.87 -11.55
CA ALA A 65 15.35 -34.43 -12.85
C ALA A 65 16.89 -34.62 -12.96
N PHE A 66 17.33 -35.88 -12.96
CA PHE A 66 18.68 -36.21 -13.44
C PHE A 66 18.70 -36.01 -14.96
N VAL A 67 19.04 -34.82 -15.44
CA VAL A 67 19.44 -34.62 -16.83
C VAL A 67 20.89 -35.11 -16.94
N ASP A 68 21.12 -36.15 -17.73
CA ASP A 68 22.47 -36.65 -17.98
C ASP A 68 23.30 -35.56 -18.70
N VAL A 69 24.27 -35.01 -17.97
CA VAL A 69 25.13 -33.88 -18.42
C VAL A 69 25.89 -34.19 -19.70
N LYS A 70 25.86 -35.43 -20.18
CA LYS A 70 26.51 -35.87 -21.45
C LYS A 70 25.77 -35.49 -22.74
N GLU A 71 24.52 -35.06 -22.67
CA GLU A 71 23.69 -34.67 -23.82
C GLU A 71 23.32 -33.19 -23.90
N LEU A 72 24.01 -32.29 -23.17
CA LEU A 72 23.73 -30.86 -23.29
C LEU A 72 24.14 -30.37 -24.69
N ASP A 73 23.17 -29.90 -25.45
CA ASP A 73 23.40 -29.21 -26.74
C ASP A 73 24.38 -28.06 -26.50
N PRO A 74 25.56 -28.02 -27.13
CA PRO A 74 26.56 -26.97 -26.95
C PRO A 74 26.06 -25.58 -27.35
N ASN A 75 24.90 -25.50 -28.01
CA ASN A 75 24.26 -24.26 -28.42
C ASN A 75 23.20 -23.78 -27.36
N VAL A 76 23.05 -24.45 -26.22
CA VAL A 76 22.16 -24.04 -25.15
C VAL A 76 22.94 -23.44 -24.01
N LEU A 77 22.60 -22.18 -23.66
CA LEU A 77 23.16 -21.46 -22.53
C LEU A 77 22.10 -21.33 -21.46
N PHE A 78 22.49 -21.45 -20.18
CA PHE A 78 21.61 -21.16 -19.06
C PHE A 78 21.88 -19.73 -18.60
N VAL A 79 20.83 -18.89 -18.60
CA VAL A 79 20.91 -17.49 -18.23
C VAL A 79 19.94 -17.22 -17.09
N ALA A 80 20.45 -16.76 -15.96
CA ALA A 80 19.61 -16.28 -14.86
C ALA A 80 19.29 -14.80 -15.05
N ALA A 81 18.03 -14.43 -14.83
CA ALA A 81 17.58 -13.05 -14.90
C ALA A 81 16.67 -12.73 -13.70
N GLU A 82 16.86 -11.56 -13.11
CA GLU A 82 15.90 -11.03 -12.14
C GLU A 82 14.68 -10.51 -12.91
N VAL A 83 13.50 -10.89 -12.44
CA VAL A 83 12.23 -10.48 -13.03
C VAL A 83 11.31 -9.94 -11.94
N GLU A 84 10.57 -8.89 -12.28
CA GLU A 84 9.49 -8.41 -11.43
C GLU A 84 8.26 -9.29 -11.58
N ILE A 85 7.61 -9.60 -10.46
CA ILE A 85 6.31 -10.25 -10.43
C ILE A 85 5.27 -9.16 -10.24
N PRO A 86 4.39 -8.91 -11.21
CA PRO A 86 3.35 -7.90 -11.05
C PRO A 86 2.39 -8.29 -9.93
N TYR A 87 1.91 -7.28 -9.21
CA TYR A 87 0.85 -7.48 -8.21
C TYR A 87 -0.53 -7.52 -8.88
N GLU A 88 -1.46 -8.19 -8.22
CA GLU A 88 -2.87 -8.18 -8.59
C GLU A 88 -3.58 -6.95 -8.03
N VAL A 89 -4.60 -6.45 -8.73
CA VAL A 89 -5.46 -5.37 -8.27
C VAL A 89 -6.83 -5.95 -7.91
N SER A 90 -7.19 -5.81 -6.63
CA SER A 90 -8.54 -6.13 -6.14
C SER A 90 -9.31 -4.83 -5.96
N GLU A 91 -10.39 -4.65 -6.71
CA GLU A 91 -11.20 -3.45 -6.68
C GLU A 91 -12.65 -3.76 -6.31
N THR A 92 -13.16 -3.07 -5.28
CA THR A 92 -14.56 -3.16 -4.84
C THR A 92 -15.31 -1.90 -5.25
N GLN A 93 -16.56 -2.05 -5.70
CA GLN A 93 -17.40 -0.92 -6.10
C GLN A 93 -18.17 -0.37 -4.89
N ASP A 94 -18.21 0.96 -4.75
CA ASP A 94 -18.94 1.66 -3.70
C ASP A 94 -19.93 2.67 -4.28
N PRO A 95 -21.25 2.42 -4.16
CA PRO A 95 -22.27 3.32 -4.70
C PRO A 95 -22.45 4.61 -3.91
N GLN A 96 -21.82 4.75 -2.74
CA GLN A 96 -21.82 5.99 -1.96
C GLN A 96 -20.67 6.91 -2.31
N MET A 97 -19.72 6.44 -3.11
CA MET A 97 -18.66 7.25 -3.70
C MET A 97 -19.02 7.59 -5.15
N ALA A 98 -18.75 8.84 -5.53
CA ALA A 98 -19.07 9.30 -6.91
C ALA A 98 -18.29 8.48 -7.95
N GLN A 99 -18.94 8.16 -9.05
CA GLN A 99 -18.30 7.50 -10.18
C GLN A 99 -17.04 8.26 -10.63
N GLY A 100 -15.96 7.54 -10.87
CA GLY A 100 -14.65 8.09 -11.23
C GLY A 100 -13.76 8.43 -10.03
N THR A 101 -14.24 8.31 -8.79
CA THR A 101 -13.38 8.36 -7.60
C THR A 101 -12.74 7.00 -7.33
N ARG A 102 -11.51 6.99 -6.83
CA ARG A 102 -10.80 5.76 -6.48
C ARG A 102 -9.94 5.98 -5.25
N VAL A 103 -10.04 5.08 -4.30
CA VAL A 103 -9.25 5.08 -3.05
C VAL A 103 -8.45 3.81 -2.97
N VAL A 104 -7.15 3.93 -2.86
CA VAL A 104 -6.26 2.81 -2.60
C VAL A 104 -6.18 2.62 -1.09
N GLN A 105 -6.71 1.49 -0.60
CA GLN A 105 -6.66 1.11 0.81
C GLN A 105 -5.32 0.47 1.16
N GLN A 106 -4.79 -0.34 0.24
CA GLN A 106 -3.49 -0.97 0.34
C GLN A 106 -2.77 -0.81 -0.99
N PRO A 107 -1.63 -0.11 -1.03
CA PRO A 107 -0.83 -0.01 -2.25
C PRO A 107 -0.25 -1.37 -2.62
N GLY A 108 -0.27 -1.69 -3.91
CA GLY A 108 0.40 -2.85 -4.45
C GLY A 108 1.92 -2.69 -4.43
N THR A 109 2.61 -3.80 -4.29
CA THR A 109 4.08 -3.85 -4.40
C THR A 109 4.46 -5.01 -5.28
N THR A 110 5.31 -4.79 -6.29
CA THR A 110 5.83 -5.85 -7.14
C THR A 110 6.66 -6.83 -6.34
N GLY A 111 6.53 -8.11 -6.65
CA GLY A 111 7.40 -9.16 -6.19
C GLY A 111 8.68 -9.24 -7.02
N GLU A 112 9.59 -10.09 -6.62
CA GLU A 112 10.86 -10.32 -7.29
C GLU A 112 11.14 -11.82 -7.38
N ALA A 113 11.60 -12.27 -8.54
CA ALA A 113 12.03 -13.64 -8.76
C ALA A 113 13.31 -13.68 -9.57
N VAL A 114 14.10 -14.73 -9.37
CA VAL A 114 15.19 -15.12 -10.28
C VAL A 114 14.67 -16.24 -11.16
N VAL A 115 14.69 -16.02 -12.47
CA VAL A 115 14.27 -16.99 -13.48
C VAL A 115 15.48 -17.45 -14.24
N THR A 116 15.68 -18.77 -14.31
CA THR A 116 16.71 -19.36 -15.15
C THR A 116 16.09 -19.81 -16.46
N TYR A 117 16.66 -19.33 -17.55
CA TYR A 117 16.24 -19.68 -18.91
C TYR A 117 17.29 -20.58 -19.59
N ALA A 118 16.82 -21.60 -20.29
CA ALA A 118 17.60 -22.27 -21.31
C ALA A 118 17.47 -21.48 -22.63
N VAL A 119 18.56 -20.89 -23.07
CA VAL A 119 18.64 -20.05 -24.28
C VAL A 119 19.38 -20.78 -25.36
N ARG A 120 18.72 -21.06 -26.48
CA ARG A 120 19.35 -21.67 -27.66
C ARG A 120 19.90 -20.61 -28.58
N VAL A 121 21.18 -20.70 -28.87
CA VAL A 121 21.92 -19.74 -29.72
C VAL A 121 22.43 -20.45 -30.99
N LEU A 122 22.14 -19.90 -32.18
CA LEU A 122 22.68 -20.34 -33.45
C LEU A 122 23.38 -19.18 -34.11
N ASN A 123 24.65 -19.39 -34.48
CA ASN A 123 25.51 -18.35 -35.12
C ASN A 123 25.56 -17.03 -34.31
N GLY A 124 25.54 -17.12 -32.96
CA GLY A 124 25.56 -15.94 -32.08
C GLY A 124 24.21 -15.25 -31.90
N VAL A 125 23.14 -15.79 -32.46
CA VAL A 125 21.77 -15.23 -32.34
C VAL A 125 20.90 -16.14 -31.49
N GLU A 126 20.19 -15.55 -30.54
CA GLU A 126 19.17 -16.26 -29.75
C GLU A 126 17.99 -16.65 -30.66
N VAL A 127 17.71 -17.95 -30.73
CA VAL A 127 16.64 -18.51 -31.58
C VAL A 127 15.49 -19.09 -30.75
N ALA A 128 15.73 -19.40 -29.47
CA ALA A 128 14.69 -19.86 -28.54
C ALA A 128 15.09 -19.57 -27.10
N ARG A 129 14.08 -19.35 -26.25
CA ARG A 129 14.23 -19.15 -24.79
C ARG A 129 13.12 -19.93 -24.09
N THR A 130 13.49 -20.73 -23.11
CA THR A 130 12.54 -21.53 -22.31
C THR A 130 12.87 -21.34 -20.83
N GLU A 131 11.87 -21.01 -20.00
CA GLU A 131 12.02 -20.98 -18.56
C GLU A 131 12.22 -22.42 -18.04
N VAL A 132 13.28 -22.66 -17.27
CA VAL A 132 13.60 -23.98 -16.70
C VAL A 132 13.44 -24.01 -15.19
N SER A 133 13.64 -22.87 -14.52
CA SER A 133 13.38 -22.76 -13.10
C SER A 133 13.02 -21.32 -12.70
N ARG A 134 12.28 -21.17 -11.60
CA ARG A 134 11.90 -19.89 -11.01
C ARG A 134 12.05 -19.98 -9.50
N SER A 135 12.79 -19.04 -8.92
CA SER A 135 12.90 -18.86 -7.48
C SER A 135 12.31 -17.50 -7.11
N VAL A 136 11.26 -17.49 -6.31
CA VAL A 136 10.64 -16.25 -5.84
C VAL A 136 11.41 -15.75 -4.63
N ASN A 137 11.99 -14.55 -4.71
CA ASN A 137 12.74 -13.91 -3.63
C ASN A 137 11.81 -13.09 -2.73
N ARG A 138 10.77 -12.49 -3.35
CA ARG A 138 9.75 -11.71 -2.66
C ARG A 138 8.41 -11.87 -3.39
N ASP A 139 7.38 -12.29 -2.65
CA ASP A 139 6.02 -12.35 -3.19
C ASP A 139 5.47 -10.94 -3.45
N PRO A 140 4.65 -10.74 -4.51
CA PRO A 140 3.95 -9.49 -4.72
C PRO A 140 2.89 -9.26 -3.64
N ILE A 141 2.71 -8.00 -3.23
CA ILE A 141 1.62 -7.58 -2.35
C ILE A 141 0.51 -7.01 -3.24
N PRO A 142 -0.72 -7.55 -3.20
CA PRO A 142 -1.81 -7.07 -4.04
C PRO A 142 -2.22 -5.63 -3.65
N GLU A 143 -2.62 -4.86 -4.65
CA GLU A 143 -3.31 -3.59 -4.42
C GLU A 143 -4.77 -3.84 -4.08
N VAL A 144 -5.26 -3.20 -3.01
CA VAL A 144 -6.69 -3.20 -2.66
C VAL A 144 -7.22 -1.78 -2.81
N ALA A 145 -8.22 -1.61 -3.65
CA ALA A 145 -8.83 -0.31 -3.92
C ALA A 145 -10.36 -0.36 -3.84
N ILE A 146 -10.95 0.80 -3.60
CA ILE A 146 -12.39 1.03 -3.72
C ILE A 146 -12.60 2.03 -4.84
N ALA A 147 -13.47 1.69 -5.80
CA ALA A 147 -13.89 2.59 -6.88
C ALA A 147 -15.32 3.07 -6.63
N GLY A 148 -15.55 4.35 -6.83
CA GLY A 148 -16.88 4.93 -6.77
C GLY A 148 -17.72 4.49 -7.97
N SER A 149 -18.94 3.99 -7.69
CA SER A 149 -19.92 3.62 -8.71
C SER A 149 -21.23 4.41 -8.62
N GLY A 150 -21.33 5.32 -7.64
CA GLY A 150 -22.52 6.11 -7.38
C GLY A 150 -22.70 7.23 -8.42
N ASP A 151 -23.96 7.45 -8.85
CA ASP A 151 -24.31 8.61 -9.66
C ASP A 151 -24.08 9.91 -8.88
N PRO A 152 -23.24 10.83 -9.37
CA PRO A 152 -22.94 12.08 -8.67
C PRO A 152 -24.17 12.92 -8.33
N ASN A 153 -25.21 12.91 -9.16
CA ASN A 153 -26.43 13.66 -8.91
C ASN A 153 -27.24 13.08 -7.76
N THR A 154 -27.28 11.75 -7.67
CA THR A 154 -27.92 11.04 -6.57
C THR A 154 -27.20 11.32 -5.24
N ILE A 155 -25.87 11.25 -5.21
CA ILE A 155 -25.05 11.57 -4.05
C ILE A 155 -25.25 13.03 -3.62
N ALA A 156 -25.19 13.99 -4.56
CA ALA A 156 -25.43 15.40 -4.27
C ALA A 156 -26.84 15.65 -3.70
N SER A 157 -27.85 14.97 -4.23
CA SER A 157 -29.23 15.04 -3.74
C SER A 157 -29.36 14.50 -2.32
N GLN A 158 -28.72 13.37 -2.02
CA GLN A 158 -28.71 12.78 -0.67
C GLN A 158 -27.98 13.69 0.32
N LEU A 159 -26.83 14.25 -0.04
CA LEU A 159 -26.10 15.21 0.79
C LEU A 159 -26.92 16.45 1.09
N LYS A 160 -27.57 17.04 0.06
CA LYS A 160 -28.44 18.22 0.26
C LYS A 160 -29.62 17.91 1.17
N LYS A 161 -30.24 16.74 1.02
CA LYS A 161 -31.33 16.30 1.91
C LYS A 161 -30.86 16.13 3.34
N ALA A 162 -29.69 15.49 3.55
CA ALA A 162 -29.10 15.31 4.87
C ALA A 162 -28.71 16.66 5.51
N GLU A 163 -28.14 17.58 4.74
CA GLU A 163 -27.75 18.92 5.17
C GLU A 163 -28.93 19.73 5.71
N VAL A 164 -30.01 19.79 4.95
CA VAL A 164 -31.23 20.51 5.35
C VAL A 164 -31.93 19.85 6.53
N GLY A 165 -31.74 18.56 6.71
CA GLY A 165 -32.36 17.75 7.76
C GLY A 165 -31.69 17.84 9.13
N ILE A 166 -30.54 18.53 9.27
CA ILE A 166 -29.80 18.53 10.54
C ILE A 166 -30.53 19.32 11.63
N LYS A 167 -31.04 18.59 12.62
CA LYS A 167 -31.72 19.14 13.81
C LYS A 167 -31.22 18.51 15.11
N SER A 168 -30.33 17.55 15.04
CA SER A 168 -29.78 16.83 16.18
C SER A 168 -28.32 16.45 15.96
N ILE A 169 -27.66 16.07 17.07
CA ILE A 169 -26.28 15.54 17.01
C ILE A 169 -26.21 14.30 16.11
N GLU A 170 -27.18 13.40 16.25
CA GLU A 170 -27.24 12.20 15.42
C GLU A 170 -27.31 12.52 13.92
N GLN A 171 -28.14 13.49 13.55
CA GLN A 171 -28.22 13.93 12.14
C GLN A 171 -26.94 14.63 11.68
N SER A 172 -26.23 15.34 12.58
CA SER A 172 -24.90 15.89 12.29
C SER A 172 -23.89 14.78 11.99
N LYS A 173 -23.92 13.70 12.78
CA LYS A 173 -23.04 12.54 12.57
C LYS A 173 -23.35 11.83 11.25
N ILE A 174 -24.62 11.58 10.93
CA ILE A 174 -25.06 10.98 9.66
C ILE A 174 -24.62 11.85 8.46
N PHE A 175 -24.87 13.16 8.55
CA PHE A 175 -24.42 14.09 7.48
C PHE A 175 -22.90 14.06 7.33
N THR A 176 -22.16 14.05 8.43
CA THR A 176 -20.69 14.02 8.40
C THR A 176 -20.18 12.76 7.70
N GLU A 177 -20.71 11.59 8.06
CA GLU A 177 -20.30 10.31 7.45
C GLU A 177 -20.53 10.32 5.92
N LEU A 178 -21.71 10.74 5.48
CA LEU A 178 -22.02 10.88 4.06
C LEU A 178 -21.10 11.90 3.37
N TYR A 179 -20.92 13.07 4.00
CA TYR A 179 -20.15 14.17 3.42
C TYR A 179 -18.67 13.82 3.25
N ILE A 180 -18.05 13.30 4.30
CA ILE A 180 -16.62 12.97 4.26
C ILE A 180 -16.32 11.82 3.30
N LYS A 181 -17.23 10.85 3.19
CA LYS A 181 -17.13 9.76 2.23
C LYS A 181 -17.24 10.25 0.79
N ALA A 182 -18.24 11.07 0.50
CA ALA A 182 -18.47 11.60 -0.83
C ALA A 182 -17.40 12.60 -1.29
N THR A 183 -16.84 13.40 -0.34
CA THR A 183 -15.93 14.51 -0.67
C THR A 183 -14.46 14.11 -0.61
N TYR A 184 -14.08 13.32 0.39
CA TYR A 184 -12.68 12.97 0.68
C TYR A 184 -12.41 11.48 0.55
N SER A 185 -13.43 10.68 0.26
CA SER A 185 -13.34 9.21 0.23
C SER A 185 -12.91 8.61 1.59
N TRP A 186 -13.19 9.32 2.68
CA TRP A 186 -12.92 8.84 4.03
C TRP A 186 -14.02 7.87 4.47
N GLY A 187 -13.63 6.62 4.76
CA GLY A 187 -14.52 5.54 5.16
C GLY A 187 -14.95 5.60 6.63
N ALA A 188 -15.60 4.53 7.07
CA ALA A 188 -16.13 4.42 8.43
C ALA A 188 -15.04 4.49 9.51
N ASP A 189 -13.83 4.00 9.23
CA ASP A 189 -12.67 4.09 10.10
C ASP A 189 -12.28 5.55 10.36
N GLN A 190 -12.26 6.37 9.32
CA GLN A 190 -11.96 7.80 9.41
C GLN A 190 -13.10 8.57 10.11
N PHE A 191 -14.35 8.15 9.88
CA PHE A 191 -15.48 8.72 10.59
C PHE A 191 -15.39 8.46 12.10
N GLN A 192 -15.00 7.27 12.54
CA GLN A 192 -14.80 6.98 13.96
C GLN A 192 -13.76 7.90 14.62
N CYS A 193 -12.72 8.28 13.89
CA CYS A 193 -11.73 9.24 14.38
C CYS A 193 -12.31 10.66 14.51
N ILE A 194 -13.09 11.13 13.54
CA ILE A 194 -13.82 12.41 13.60
C ILE A 194 -14.81 12.41 14.77
N ASP A 195 -15.56 11.33 14.92
CA ASP A 195 -16.55 11.20 15.97
C ASP A 195 -15.93 11.42 17.36
N LYS A 196 -14.87 10.70 17.66
CA LYS A 196 -14.12 10.84 18.92
C LYS A 196 -13.46 12.22 19.06
N LEU A 197 -12.96 12.77 17.98
CA LEU A 197 -12.32 14.08 17.99
C LEU A 197 -13.33 15.19 18.34
N TRP A 198 -14.44 15.25 17.63
CA TRP A 198 -15.44 16.30 17.83
C TRP A 198 -16.34 16.08 19.07
N GLU A 199 -16.42 14.84 19.55
CA GLU A 199 -16.96 14.57 20.89
C GLU A 199 -16.08 15.22 21.97
N LYS A 200 -14.76 15.08 21.88
CA LYS A 200 -13.81 15.73 22.81
C LYS A 200 -13.86 17.26 22.71
N GLU A 201 -13.99 17.83 21.50
CA GLU A 201 -13.97 19.28 21.28
C GLU A 201 -15.25 19.99 21.80
N SER A 202 -16.40 19.46 21.47
CA SER A 202 -17.68 20.15 21.71
C SER A 202 -18.83 19.24 22.14
N ASN A 203 -18.63 17.92 22.23
CA ASN A 203 -19.70 16.93 22.25
C ASN A 203 -20.68 17.14 21.07
N TRP A 204 -20.14 17.44 19.88
CA TRP A 204 -20.91 17.70 18.66
C TRP A 204 -21.87 18.90 18.76
N ARG A 205 -21.72 19.78 19.73
CA ARG A 205 -22.60 20.95 19.90
C ARG A 205 -22.15 22.07 18.96
N TYR A 206 -22.97 22.38 17.98
CA TYR A 206 -22.69 23.46 17.04
C TYR A 206 -22.73 24.86 17.68
N THR A 207 -23.37 24.99 18.84
CA THR A 207 -23.42 26.22 19.65
C THR A 207 -22.39 26.24 20.79
N ALA A 208 -21.42 25.33 20.77
CA ALA A 208 -20.38 25.32 21.80
C ALA A 208 -19.48 26.54 21.65
N ASP A 209 -19.52 27.41 22.64
CA ASP A 209 -18.72 28.63 22.73
C ASP A 209 -17.74 28.48 23.90
N ASN A 210 -16.45 28.72 23.63
CA ASN A 210 -15.44 28.68 24.69
C ASN A 210 -15.29 30.07 25.32
N PRO A 211 -15.68 30.25 26.59
CA PRO A 211 -15.73 31.58 27.24
C PRO A 211 -14.35 32.21 27.44
N THR A 212 -13.26 31.43 27.33
CA THR A 212 -11.89 31.91 27.55
C THR A 212 -11.09 32.07 26.24
N SER A 213 -11.66 31.64 25.13
CA SER A 213 -11.06 31.77 23.80
C SER A 213 -12.16 32.09 22.80
N SER A 214 -11.81 32.36 21.54
CA SER A 214 -12.78 32.53 20.45
C SER A 214 -13.03 31.23 19.68
N ALA A 215 -12.79 30.07 20.32
CA ALA A 215 -13.09 28.76 19.73
C ALA A 215 -14.58 28.51 19.74
N TYR A 216 -15.13 28.03 18.60
CA TYR A 216 -16.57 27.91 18.43
C TYR A 216 -16.97 26.67 17.63
N GLY A 217 -18.14 26.15 17.99
CA GLY A 217 -18.88 25.15 17.24
C GLY A 217 -18.34 23.73 17.35
N ILE A 218 -18.83 22.86 16.48
CA ILE A 218 -18.49 21.42 16.46
C ILE A 218 -16.97 21.21 16.43
N PRO A 219 -16.20 21.83 15.51
CA PRO A 219 -14.76 21.59 15.40
C PRO A 219 -13.92 22.47 16.33
N GLN A 220 -14.52 23.32 17.17
CA GLN A 220 -13.83 24.32 17.99
C GLN A 220 -12.85 25.18 17.20
N ALA A 221 -13.34 25.72 16.06
CA ALA A 221 -12.55 26.59 15.19
C ALA A 221 -12.06 27.83 15.95
N LEU A 222 -10.76 28.15 15.84
CA LEU A 222 -10.15 29.27 16.57
C LEU A 222 -9.50 30.29 15.58
N PRO A 223 -10.01 31.50 15.42
CA PRO A 223 -11.33 31.95 15.88
C PRO A 223 -12.49 31.28 15.09
N GLY A 224 -13.67 31.22 15.70
CA GLY A 224 -14.86 30.63 15.06
C GLY A 224 -15.21 31.24 13.72
N SER A 225 -14.96 32.56 13.57
CA SER A 225 -15.19 33.32 12.32
C SER A 225 -14.44 32.78 11.07
N ARG A 226 -13.43 31.92 11.25
CA ARG A 226 -12.76 31.23 10.13
C ARG A 226 -13.74 30.36 9.32
N MET A 227 -14.77 29.85 9.96
CA MET A 227 -15.79 29.04 9.32
C MET A 227 -16.65 29.83 8.30
N ALA A 228 -16.60 31.16 8.35
CA ALA A 228 -17.22 32.03 7.36
C ALA A 228 -16.62 31.84 5.93
N SER A 229 -15.46 31.21 5.80
CA SER A 229 -14.89 30.82 4.50
C SER A 229 -15.73 29.77 3.77
N ILE A 230 -16.57 29.00 4.47
CA ILE A 230 -17.52 28.06 3.87
C ILE A 230 -18.84 28.73 3.58
N ALA A 231 -19.45 29.39 4.60
CA ALA A 231 -20.68 30.16 4.43
C ALA A 231 -20.88 31.13 5.60
N SER A 232 -21.69 32.17 5.36
CA SER A 232 -21.94 33.21 6.36
C SER A 232 -22.79 32.77 7.55
N ASP A 233 -23.47 31.63 7.45
CA ASP A 233 -24.35 31.05 8.46
C ASP A 233 -23.64 30.15 9.47
N TRP A 234 -22.33 30.19 9.52
CA TRP A 234 -21.45 29.30 10.31
C TRP A 234 -21.81 29.25 11.81
N GLU A 235 -22.35 30.33 12.40
CA GLU A 235 -22.72 30.34 13.82
C GLU A 235 -23.90 29.42 14.13
N THR A 236 -24.82 29.27 13.17
CA THR A 236 -26.11 28.60 13.39
C THR A 236 -26.29 27.33 12.56
N ASN A 237 -25.39 27.08 11.60
CA ASN A 237 -25.52 25.95 10.69
C ASN A 237 -24.46 24.88 10.96
N PRO A 238 -24.85 23.74 11.57
CA PRO A 238 -23.92 22.63 11.83
C PRO A 238 -23.26 22.08 10.55
N ALA A 239 -23.96 22.09 9.40
CA ALA A 239 -23.37 21.62 8.15
C ALA A 239 -22.20 22.49 7.71
N THR A 240 -22.29 23.81 7.84
CA THR A 240 -21.19 24.75 7.53
C THR A 240 -19.98 24.47 8.42
N GLN A 241 -20.20 24.22 9.71
CA GLN A 241 -19.13 23.90 10.66
C GLN A 241 -18.47 22.55 10.35
N ILE A 242 -19.26 21.53 10.02
CA ILE A 242 -18.79 20.20 9.64
C ILE A 242 -17.94 20.29 8.36
N LYS A 243 -18.41 20.99 7.34
CA LYS A 243 -17.68 21.19 6.08
C LYS A 243 -16.34 21.86 6.35
N TRP A 244 -16.32 22.92 7.14
CA TRP A 244 -15.08 23.62 7.49
C TRP A 244 -14.13 22.71 8.27
N GLY A 245 -14.63 22.00 9.30
CA GLY A 245 -13.80 21.11 10.11
C GLY A 245 -13.18 19.97 9.30
N ALA A 246 -13.94 19.36 8.40
CA ALA A 246 -13.42 18.33 7.49
C ALA A 246 -12.36 18.88 6.53
N GLN A 247 -12.59 20.06 5.96
CA GLN A 247 -11.60 20.74 5.14
C GLN A 247 -10.32 21.04 5.91
N TYR A 248 -10.42 21.59 7.11
CA TYR A 248 -9.28 21.89 7.98
C TYR A 248 -8.46 20.62 8.28
N ILE A 249 -9.13 19.50 8.58
CA ILE A 249 -8.48 18.21 8.81
C ILE A 249 -7.74 17.75 7.55
N SER A 250 -8.38 17.84 6.38
CA SER A 250 -7.78 17.45 5.09
C SER A 250 -6.51 18.24 4.79
N GLU A 251 -6.57 19.57 4.94
CA GLU A 251 -5.46 20.46 4.61
C GLU A 251 -4.27 20.33 5.58
N ARG A 252 -4.55 20.09 6.87
CA ARG A 252 -3.52 20.13 7.90
C ARG A 252 -3.01 18.77 8.34
N TYR A 253 -3.82 17.73 8.27
CA TYR A 253 -3.52 16.40 8.80
C TYR A 253 -3.69 15.29 7.77
N THR A 254 -4.18 15.60 6.59
CA THR A 254 -4.47 14.65 5.51
C THR A 254 -5.65 13.72 5.84
N THR A 255 -5.73 13.20 7.06
CA THR A 255 -6.79 12.27 7.48
C THR A 255 -7.31 12.57 8.88
N PRO A 256 -8.58 12.21 9.18
CA PRO A 256 -9.16 12.33 10.51
C PRO A 256 -8.40 11.58 11.60
N CYS A 257 -7.93 10.38 11.33
CA CYS A 257 -7.20 9.60 12.33
C CYS A 257 -5.86 10.24 12.68
N ALA A 258 -5.16 10.83 11.72
CA ALA A 258 -3.93 11.59 11.99
C ALA A 258 -4.22 12.85 12.86
N ALA A 259 -5.35 13.54 12.61
CA ALA A 259 -5.76 14.66 13.46
C ALA A 259 -6.10 14.21 14.88
N TYR A 260 -6.81 13.09 15.03
CA TYR A 260 -7.18 12.54 16.34
C TYR A 260 -5.95 12.08 17.14
N GLU A 261 -5.01 11.40 16.53
CA GLU A 261 -3.72 11.03 17.16
C GLU A 261 -2.96 12.27 17.66
N LYS A 262 -2.96 13.33 16.85
CA LYS A 262 -2.37 14.59 17.25
C LYS A 262 -3.06 15.19 18.47
N ALA A 263 -4.41 15.18 18.50
CA ALA A 263 -5.20 15.66 19.62
C ALA A 263 -4.98 14.85 20.90
N LEU A 264 -4.74 13.53 20.79
CA LEU A 264 -4.40 12.68 21.94
C LEU A 264 -3.02 13.00 22.51
N THR A 265 -2.03 13.27 21.65
CA THR A 265 -0.64 13.49 22.07
C THR A 265 -0.35 14.91 22.52
N ARG A 266 -1.02 15.91 21.95
CA ARG A 266 -0.77 17.33 22.21
C ARG A 266 -1.90 18.06 22.92
N GLY A 267 -3.06 17.45 23.06
CA GLY A 267 -4.26 18.06 23.65
C GLY A 267 -5.04 18.98 22.70
N TRP A 268 -4.54 19.20 21.46
CA TRP A 268 -5.17 20.02 20.41
C TRP A 268 -4.83 19.48 19.01
N TYR A 269 -5.60 19.87 18.02
CA TYR A 269 -5.37 19.54 16.60
C TYR A 269 -5.57 20.77 15.72
#